data_274672586614adf9ecafcff1c9d15523
#
_entry.id   274672586614adf9ecafcff1c9d15523
#
_cell.length_a   1.000
_cell.length_b   1.000
_cell.length_c   1.000
_cell.angle_alpha   90.00
_cell.angle_beta   90.00
_cell.angle_gamma   90.00
#
_symmetry.space_group_name_H-M   'P 1'
#
loop_
_entity.id
_entity.type
_entity.pdbx_description
1 polymer ?
#
loop_
_entity_poly.entity_id
_entity_poly.type
_entity_poly.pdbx_seq_one_letter_code
_entity_poly.pdbx_strand_id
1 'polypeptide(L)'
;MVTLLAKLFIRDHENVTDPGVRQAYGILCGIVGICFNLILFTTKALAGLFSHSIAITADAFNNLSDAASSIITLVGFRMAGQKPDSDHPFGHGRIEYISGLLVSILIVLMGFELVKSSVSKIFHPEVPDYSPVIIGILVFSILVKCYMALYNRSIGSRIGSVAMKATAIDSLSDMIATTVVLIGTIVSAASGIIIDGYCGVLVGMFILYSGFVAAKDTISPLLGQPPEPELVQQINDIVLSYDNVIGIHDLIVHNYGPGRTLISLHAEVPADGNIITLHDTIDTIEHELRRKLNCNAVIHMDPVSTSDPETLSLKAEVSGYLDQIDPKLSMHDFRIVKGPTHTNVIFDIVIPYDYPVSDQEVMDSITKRIQTSHPDFFTVIEVDKAVVQ
;
A
#
# COMPACT_ATOMS: atom_id res chain seq x y z
N MET A 1 -10.06 18.43 17.13
CA MET A 1 -11.25 17.70 17.60
C MET A 1 -11.02 16.19 17.56
N VAL A 2 -10.78 15.56 16.40
CA VAL A 2 -10.63 14.09 16.27
C VAL A 2 -9.51 13.53 17.14
N THR A 3 -8.35 14.18 17.22
CA THR A 3 -7.26 13.80 18.15
C THR A 3 -7.68 13.85 19.63
N LEU A 4 -8.56 14.76 20.00
CA LEU A 4 -9.08 14.86 21.34
C LEU A 4 -10.11 13.76 21.64
N LEU A 5 -10.97 13.45 20.64
CA LEU A 5 -11.88 12.31 20.72
C LEU A 5 -11.11 10.98 20.77
N ALA A 6 -10.02 10.84 20.00
CA ALA A 6 -9.17 9.66 20.06
C ALA A 6 -8.58 9.46 21.47
N LYS A 7 -8.06 10.52 22.11
CA LYS A 7 -7.57 10.46 23.50
C LYS A 7 -8.65 10.04 24.50
N LEU A 8 -9.91 10.41 24.25
CA LEU A 8 -11.01 10.13 25.16
C LEU A 8 -11.59 8.71 24.96
N PHE A 9 -11.69 8.26 23.71
CA PHE A 9 -12.42 7.03 23.37
C PHE A 9 -11.53 5.84 23.00
N ILE A 10 -10.24 6.07 22.63
CA ILE A 10 -9.32 5.01 22.24
C ILE A 10 -8.31 4.77 23.35
N ARG A 11 -8.40 3.61 23.98
CA ARG A 11 -7.42 3.19 24.96
C ARG A 11 -6.08 2.92 24.25
N ASP A 12 -4.98 3.39 24.85
CA ASP A 12 -3.63 3.26 24.29
C ASP A 12 -3.46 3.84 22.87
N HIS A 13 -4.10 5.00 22.63
CA HIS A 13 -4.19 5.70 21.34
C HIS A 13 -2.83 6.04 20.68
N GLU A 14 -1.72 5.89 21.40
CA GLU A 14 -0.36 6.12 20.88
C GLU A 14 0.18 4.89 20.15
N ASN A 15 -0.25 3.70 20.53
CA ASN A 15 0.19 2.43 19.94
C ASN A 15 -0.57 2.14 18.63
N VAL A 16 -0.23 2.86 17.57
CA VAL A 16 -0.89 2.73 16.25
C VAL A 16 -0.51 1.45 15.49
N THR A 17 0.47 0.69 15.98
CA THR A 17 0.84 -0.62 15.44
C THR A 17 -0.11 -1.72 15.90
N ASP A 18 -0.83 -1.51 17.00
CA ASP A 18 -1.87 -2.43 17.46
C ASP A 18 -3.07 -2.42 16.52
N PRO A 19 -3.48 -3.59 15.97
CA PRO A 19 -4.60 -3.68 15.03
C PRO A 19 -5.92 -3.17 15.62
N GLY A 20 -6.16 -3.34 16.92
CA GLY A 20 -7.37 -2.88 17.60
C GLY A 20 -7.41 -1.35 17.72
N VAL A 21 -6.29 -0.72 18.06
CA VAL A 21 -6.15 0.74 18.09
C VAL A 21 -6.33 1.32 16.69
N ARG A 22 -5.73 0.70 15.69
CA ARG A 22 -5.86 1.08 14.29
C ARG A 22 -7.32 1.01 13.82
N GLN A 23 -8.01 -0.09 14.11
CA GLN A 23 -9.44 -0.25 13.82
C GLN A 23 -10.29 0.82 14.50
N ALA A 24 -10.03 1.10 15.79
CA ALA A 24 -10.76 2.11 16.55
C ALA A 24 -10.60 3.52 15.94
N TYR A 25 -9.42 3.87 15.43
CA TYR A 25 -9.21 5.12 14.69
C TYR A 25 -10.05 5.19 13.42
N GLY A 26 -10.08 4.11 12.62
CA GLY A 26 -10.89 4.04 11.40
C GLY A 26 -12.39 4.21 11.67
N ILE A 27 -12.90 3.51 12.68
CA ILE A 27 -14.31 3.62 13.12
C ILE A 27 -14.62 5.02 13.60
N LEU A 28 -13.77 5.62 14.45
CA LEU A 28 -13.95 6.98 14.97
C LEU A 28 -14.01 8.00 13.83
N CYS A 29 -13.06 7.93 12.90
CA CYS A 29 -13.01 8.85 11.76
C CYS A 29 -14.20 8.66 10.81
N GLY A 30 -14.65 7.43 10.59
CA GLY A 30 -15.87 7.15 9.82
C GLY A 30 -17.11 7.76 10.45
N ILE A 31 -17.31 7.58 11.77
CA ILE A 31 -18.43 8.19 12.50
C ILE A 31 -18.40 9.71 12.41
N VAL A 32 -17.23 10.32 12.63
CA VAL A 32 -17.06 11.78 12.52
C VAL A 32 -17.35 12.25 11.10
N GLY A 33 -16.91 11.53 10.09
CA GLY A 33 -17.17 11.81 8.67
C GLY A 33 -18.68 11.79 8.35
N ILE A 34 -19.40 10.77 8.81
CA ILE A 34 -20.87 10.68 8.67
C ILE A 34 -21.55 11.87 9.35
N CYS A 35 -21.15 12.20 10.58
CA CYS A 35 -21.73 13.33 11.30
C CYS A 35 -21.52 14.66 10.55
N PHE A 36 -20.33 14.94 10.05
CA PHE A 36 -20.07 16.16 9.29
C PHE A 36 -20.85 16.21 7.99
N ASN A 37 -20.90 15.14 7.21
CA ASN A 37 -21.67 15.10 5.97
C ASN A 37 -23.18 15.27 6.24
N LEU A 38 -23.72 14.70 7.31
CA LEU A 38 -25.11 14.93 7.72
C LEU A 38 -25.37 16.38 8.15
N ILE A 39 -24.42 17.03 8.85
CA ILE A 39 -24.52 18.47 9.19
C ILE A 39 -24.54 19.31 7.92
N LEU A 40 -23.64 19.02 6.95
CA LEU A 40 -23.61 19.73 5.68
C LEU A 40 -24.90 19.50 4.87
N PHE A 41 -25.38 18.25 4.79
CA PHE A 41 -26.66 17.91 4.17
C PHE A 41 -27.80 18.72 4.78
N THR A 42 -27.94 18.68 6.09
CA THR A 42 -29.05 19.34 6.81
C THR A 42 -28.98 20.87 6.60
N THR A 43 -27.80 21.47 6.73
CA THR A 43 -27.60 22.91 6.55
C THR A 43 -27.97 23.36 5.14
N LYS A 44 -27.49 22.64 4.12
CA LYS A 44 -27.79 22.93 2.71
C LYS A 44 -29.24 22.64 2.35
N ALA A 45 -29.81 21.54 2.84
CA ALA A 45 -31.21 21.20 2.58
C ALA A 45 -32.19 22.23 3.15
N LEU A 46 -31.96 22.69 4.38
CA LEU A 46 -32.75 23.77 4.99
C LEU A 46 -32.59 25.07 4.20
N ALA A 47 -31.37 25.44 3.84
CA ALA A 47 -31.14 26.64 3.05
C ALA A 47 -31.79 26.58 1.66
N GLY A 48 -31.71 25.43 0.96
CA GLY A 48 -32.39 25.21 -0.32
C GLY A 48 -33.90 25.30 -0.20
N LEU A 49 -34.47 24.75 0.88
CA LEU A 49 -35.91 24.81 1.15
C LEU A 49 -36.38 26.25 1.39
N PHE A 50 -35.67 27.02 2.25
CA PHE A 50 -36.03 28.40 2.56
C PHE A 50 -35.78 29.39 1.41
N SER A 51 -34.74 29.17 0.58
CA SER A 51 -34.43 29.99 -0.58
C SER A 51 -35.19 29.55 -1.85
N HIS A 52 -35.94 28.46 -1.79
CA HIS A 52 -36.59 27.81 -2.95
C HIS A 52 -35.59 27.50 -4.07
N SER A 53 -34.31 27.28 -3.75
CA SER A 53 -33.24 26.98 -4.70
C SER A 53 -33.08 25.49 -4.91
N ILE A 54 -33.41 25.05 -6.14
CA ILE A 54 -33.23 23.64 -6.54
C ILE A 54 -31.73 23.28 -6.58
N ALA A 55 -30.88 24.24 -6.96
CA ALA A 55 -29.42 24.01 -7.02
C ALA A 55 -28.82 23.71 -5.64
N ILE A 56 -29.19 24.48 -4.60
CA ILE A 56 -28.73 24.23 -3.23
C ILE A 56 -29.26 22.91 -2.70
N THR A 57 -30.51 22.59 -3.01
CA THR A 57 -31.12 21.32 -2.61
C THR A 57 -30.40 20.13 -3.28
N ALA A 58 -30.06 20.24 -4.56
CA ALA A 58 -29.28 19.23 -5.26
C ALA A 58 -27.87 19.05 -4.64
N ASP A 59 -27.19 20.16 -4.32
CA ASP A 59 -25.88 20.15 -3.65
C ASP A 59 -25.96 19.54 -2.22
N ALA A 60 -27.10 19.67 -1.51
CA ALA A 60 -27.32 18.97 -0.27
C ALA A 60 -27.28 17.44 -0.47
N PHE A 61 -27.93 16.92 -1.51
CA PHE A 61 -27.92 15.47 -1.80
C PHE A 61 -26.51 14.95 -2.13
N ASN A 62 -25.63 15.78 -2.71
CA ASN A 62 -24.22 15.39 -2.89
C ASN A 62 -23.56 15.07 -1.54
N ASN A 63 -23.78 15.90 -0.51
CA ASN A 63 -23.23 15.59 0.83
C ASN A 63 -23.83 14.34 1.46
N LEU A 64 -25.04 13.95 1.10
CA LEU A 64 -25.61 12.66 1.51
C LEU A 64 -24.90 11.49 0.81
N SER A 65 -24.54 11.66 -0.47
CA SER A 65 -23.70 10.68 -1.19
C SER A 65 -22.30 10.59 -0.60
N ASP A 66 -21.70 11.70 -0.16
CA ASP A 66 -20.39 11.74 0.50
C ASP A 66 -20.41 11.02 1.87
N ALA A 67 -21.58 10.99 2.53
CA ALA A 67 -21.76 10.16 3.72
C ALA A 67 -21.59 8.67 3.40
N ALA A 68 -21.90 8.23 2.17
CA ALA A 68 -21.71 6.84 1.75
C ALA A 68 -20.24 6.44 1.74
N SER A 69 -19.30 7.31 1.28
CA SER A 69 -17.85 7.07 1.36
C SER A 69 -17.40 6.85 2.81
N SER A 70 -17.93 7.66 3.74
CA SER A 70 -17.63 7.53 5.17
C SER A 70 -18.22 6.24 5.76
N ILE A 71 -19.41 5.81 5.32
CA ILE A 71 -20.02 4.53 5.72
C ILE A 71 -19.19 3.36 5.20
N ILE A 72 -18.78 3.38 3.94
CA ILE A 72 -17.94 2.34 3.34
C ILE A 72 -16.64 2.19 4.15
N THR A 73 -15.98 3.29 4.48
CA THR A 73 -14.76 3.30 5.29
C THR A 73 -15.01 2.71 6.68
N LEU A 74 -16.07 3.14 7.37
CA LEU A 74 -16.43 2.64 8.70
C LEU A 74 -16.73 1.13 8.69
N VAL A 75 -17.57 0.67 7.75
CA VAL A 75 -17.93 -0.74 7.60
C VAL A 75 -16.69 -1.55 7.23
N GLY A 76 -15.86 -1.02 6.32
CA GLY A 76 -14.59 -1.64 5.92
C GLY A 76 -13.66 -1.88 7.10
N PHE A 77 -13.43 -0.89 7.94
CA PHE A 77 -12.61 -1.05 9.14
C PHE A 77 -13.21 -2.05 10.14
N ARG A 78 -14.53 -2.03 10.31
CA ARG A 78 -15.21 -2.97 11.20
C ARG A 78 -15.08 -4.40 10.71
N MET A 79 -15.23 -4.64 9.41
CA MET A 79 -15.11 -5.97 8.81
C MET A 79 -13.64 -6.43 8.76
N ALA A 80 -12.71 -5.55 8.40
CA ALA A 80 -11.28 -5.86 8.35
C ALA A 80 -10.74 -6.31 9.71
N GLY A 81 -11.29 -5.81 10.81
CA GLY A 81 -10.93 -6.20 12.17
C GLY A 81 -11.51 -7.53 12.63
N GLN A 82 -12.33 -8.23 11.84
CA GLN A 82 -12.86 -9.55 12.19
C GLN A 82 -11.74 -10.59 12.26
N LYS A 83 -11.90 -11.54 13.20
CA LYS A 83 -10.96 -12.66 13.35
C LYS A 83 -11.05 -13.61 12.16
N PRO A 84 -10.00 -14.42 11.90
CA PRO A 84 -10.09 -15.54 10.97
C PRO A 84 -11.27 -16.46 11.29
N ASP A 85 -11.90 -16.98 10.24
CA ASP A 85 -12.96 -17.98 10.30
C ASP A 85 -12.68 -19.11 9.28
N SER A 86 -13.60 -20.05 9.12
CA SER A 86 -13.47 -21.18 8.20
C SER A 86 -13.41 -20.78 6.74
N ASP A 87 -14.07 -19.69 6.37
CA ASP A 87 -14.15 -19.19 5.00
C ASP A 87 -12.96 -18.30 4.66
N HIS A 88 -12.43 -17.58 5.67
CA HIS A 88 -11.30 -16.67 5.56
C HIS A 88 -10.23 -16.97 6.63
N PRO A 89 -9.47 -18.08 6.50
CA PRO A 89 -8.52 -18.52 7.51
C PRO A 89 -7.35 -17.53 7.72
N PHE A 90 -7.04 -16.70 6.73
CA PHE A 90 -6.06 -15.62 6.84
C PHE A 90 -6.65 -14.29 7.34
N GLY A 91 -7.97 -14.27 7.65
CA GLY A 91 -8.70 -13.12 8.17
C GLY A 91 -9.20 -12.17 7.09
N HIS A 92 -9.79 -11.07 7.56
CA HIS A 92 -10.57 -10.13 6.73
C HIS A 92 -9.84 -8.81 6.44
N GLY A 93 -8.54 -8.70 6.75
CA GLY A 93 -7.79 -7.45 6.67
C GLY A 93 -7.81 -6.77 5.29
N ARG A 94 -7.86 -7.55 4.20
CA ARG A 94 -7.94 -7.04 2.82
C ARG A 94 -9.23 -6.28 2.51
N ILE A 95 -10.29 -6.42 3.31
CA ILE A 95 -11.54 -5.65 3.16
C ILE A 95 -11.27 -4.15 3.28
N GLU A 96 -10.25 -3.72 4.02
CA GLU A 96 -9.86 -2.32 4.06
C GLU A 96 -9.43 -1.79 2.69
N TYR A 97 -8.62 -2.57 1.95
CA TYR A 97 -8.20 -2.19 0.59
C TYR A 97 -9.39 -2.15 -0.37
N ILE A 98 -10.31 -3.13 -0.28
CA ILE A 98 -11.55 -3.15 -1.07
C ILE A 98 -12.40 -1.92 -0.75
N SER A 99 -12.50 -1.52 0.51
CA SER A 99 -13.22 -0.30 0.92
C SER A 99 -12.59 0.95 0.33
N GLY A 100 -11.26 1.05 0.36
CA GLY A 100 -10.53 2.15 -0.28
C GLY A 100 -10.76 2.19 -1.80
N LEU A 101 -10.79 1.02 -2.46
CA LEU A 101 -11.09 0.91 -3.88
C LEU A 101 -12.51 1.39 -4.20
N LEU A 102 -13.51 1.00 -3.41
CA LEU A 102 -14.89 1.46 -3.60
C LEU A 102 -14.99 2.99 -3.46
N VAL A 103 -14.33 3.59 -2.47
CA VAL A 103 -14.28 5.05 -2.32
C VAL A 103 -13.59 5.69 -3.53
N SER A 104 -12.48 5.12 -4.01
CA SER A 104 -11.78 5.63 -5.20
C SER A 104 -12.64 5.58 -6.47
N ILE A 105 -13.46 4.54 -6.64
CA ILE A 105 -14.41 4.43 -7.75
C ILE A 105 -15.46 5.54 -7.65
N LEU A 106 -15.98 5.83 -6.45
CA LEU A 106 -16.92 6.94 -6.25
C LEU A 106 -16.28 8.28 -6.62
N ILE A 107 -15.01 8.53 -6.25
CA ILE A 107 -14.27 9.73 -6.64
C ILE A 107 -14.17 9.85 -8.18
N VAL A 108 -13.86 8.76 -8.89
CA VAL A 108 -13.81 8.76 -10.36
C VAL A 108 -15.18 9.07 -10.96
N LEU A 109 -16.26 8.47 -10.44
CA LEU A 109 -17.63 8.74 -10.89
C LEU A 109 -18.01 10.21 -10.67
N MET A 110 -17.68 10.78 -9.52
CA MET A 110 -17.92 12.19 -9.20
C MET A 110 -17.12 13.12 -10.13
N GLY A 111 -15.85 12.81 -10.39
CA GLY A 111 -15.01 13.56 -11.35
C GLY A 111 -15.60 13.54 -12.76
N PHE A 112 -16.07 12.37 -13.21
CA PHE A 112 -16.73 12.25 -14.52
C PHE A 112 -18.02 13.06 -14.60
N GLU A 113 -18.87 13.02 -13.58
CA GLU A 113 -20.12 13.79 -13.54
C GLU A 113 -19.84 15.30 -13.50
N LEU A 114 -18.79 15.72 -12.77
CA LEU A 114 -18.36 17.13 -12.75
C LEU A 114 -17.88 17.60 -14.12
N VAL A 115 -17.06 16.80 -14.82
CA VAL A 115 -16.63 17.13 -16.20
C VAL A 115 -17.84 17.27 -17.13
N LYS A 116 -18.73 16.28 -17.11
CA LYS A 116 -19.95 16.25 -17.95
C LYS A 116 -20.84 17.47 -17.67
N SER A 117 -21.13 17.78 -16.42
CA SER A 117 -21.92 18.94 -16.00
C SER A 117 -21.25 20.25 -16.39
N SER A 118 -19.93 20.35 -16.19
CA SER A 118 -19.16 21.56 -16.55
C SER A 118 -19.09 21.80 -18.04
N VAL A 119 -18.95 20.75 -18.86
CA VAL A 119 -19.06 20.85 -20.34
C VAL A 119 -20.45 21.35 -20.74
N SER A 120 -21.52 20.83 -20.12
CA SER A 120 -22.87 21.33 -20.38
C SER A 120 -23.03 22.85 -20.08
N LYS A 121 -22.43 23.30 -18.95
CA LYS A 121 -22.42 24.72 -18.56
C LYS A 121 -21.63 25.64 -19.52
N ILE A 122 -20.63 25.10 -20.22
CA ILE A 122 -19.91 25.86 -21.27
C ILE A 122 -20.86 26.19 -22.45
N PHE A 123 -21.69 25.20 -22.85
CA PHE A 123 -22.65 25.39 -23.96
C PHE A 123 -23.94 26.08 -23.53
N HIS A 124 -24.35 25.94 -22.29
CA HIS A 124 -25.56 26.52 -21.71
C HIS A 124 -25.22 27.25 -20.41
N PRO A 125 -24.63 28.46 -20.49
CA PRO A 125 -24.20 29.18 -19.30
C PRO A 125 -25.40 29.58 -18.43
N GLU A 126 -25.32 29.22 -17.13
CA GLU A 126 -26.29 29.64 -16.11
C GLU A 126 -25.66 30.74 -15.25
N VAL A 127 -26.44 31.78 -14.94
CA VAL A 127 -25.99 32.86 -14.05
C VAL A 127 -26.03 32.33 -12.61
N PRO A 128 -24.90 32.32 -11.89
CA PRO A 128 -24.89 31.88 -10.48
C PRO A 128 -25.76 32.79 -9.59
N ASP A 129 -26.33 32.21 -8.55
CA ASP A 129 -27.04 32.98 -7.51
C ASP A 129 -26.03 33.60 -6.52
N TYR A 130 -26.09 34.91 -6.31
CA TYR A 130 -25.16 35.72 -5.52
C TYR A 130 -25.65 36.00 -4.08
N SER A 131 -26.65 35.28 -3.59
CA SER A 131 -27.16 35.49 -2.23
C SER A 131 -26.05 35.38 -1.18
N PRO A 132 -25.91 36.31 -0.24
CA PRO A 132 -24.92 36.21 0.87
C PRO A 132 -25.07 34.95 1.69
N VAL A 133 -26.27 34.39 1.78
CA VAL A 133 -26.55 33.11 2.46
C VAL A 133 -25.86 31.96 1.74
N ILE A 134 -25.96 31.94 0.40
CA ILE A 134 -25.29 30.89 -0.41
C ILE A 134 -23.78 30.96 -0.25
N ILE A 135 -23.19 32.15 -0.32
CA ILE A 135 -21.76 32.37 -0.12
C ILE A 135 -21.34 31.87 1.26
N GLY A 136 -22.10 32.18 2.30
CA GLY A 136 -21.84 31.72 3.67
C GLY A 136 -21.87 30.18 3.79
N ILE A 137 -22.81 29.52 3.12
CA ILE A 137 -22.93 28.05 3.09
C ILE A 137 -21.75 27.42 2.36
N LEU A 138 -21.34 27.97 1.20
CA LEU A 138 -20.18 27.49 0.45
C LEU A 138 -18.90 27.61 1.28
N VAL A 139 -18.67 28.75 1.93
CA VAL A 139 -17.51 28.94 2.84
C VAL A 139 -17.53 27.96 3.99
N PHE A 140 -18.67 27.77 4.65
CA PHE A 140 -18.81 26.78 5.73
C PHE A 140 -18.52 25.36 5.22
N SER A 141 -19.05 25.01 4.06
CA SER A 141 -18.79 23.70 3.43
C SER A 141 -17.30 23.47 3.15
N ILE A 142 -16.62 24.49 2.58
CA ILE A 142 -15.16 24.43 2.32
C ILE A 142 -14.39 24.19 3.62
N LEU A 143 -14.70 24.91 4.70
CA LEU A 143 -14.03 24.76 5.99
C LEU A 143 -14.21 23.36 6.60
N VAL A 144 -15.44 22.84 6.54
CA VAL A 144 -15.73 21.48 7.04
C VAL A 144 -15.01 20.42 6.20
N LYS A 145 -15.09 20.49 4.87
CA LYS A 145 -14.41 19.53 3.96
C LYS A 145 -12.89 19.64 4.07
N CYS A 146 -12.33 20.83 4.22
CA CYS A 146 -10.91 21.04 4.50
C CYS A 146 -10.48 20.31 5.79
N TYR A 147 -11.26 20.50 6.88
CA TYR A 147 -10.98 19.81 8.12
C TYR A 147 -11.08 18.28 7.99
N MET A 148 -12.08 17.77 7.24
CA MET A 148 -12.24 16.35 6.96
C MET A 148 -11.05 15.79 6.17
N ALA A 149 -10.60 16.47 5.12
CA ALA A 149 -9.43 16.10 4.34
C ALA A 149 -8.16 16.03 5.21
N LEU A 150 -7.94 17.05 6.04
CA LEU A 150 -6.76 17.14 6.90
C LEU A 150 -6.71 16.03 7.96
N TYR A 151 -7.80 15.76 8.68
CA TYR A 151 -7.75 14.72 9.71
C TYR A 151 -7.68 13.32 9.11
N ASN A 152 -8.42 13.04 8.02
CA ASN A 152 -8.36 11.76 7.34
C ASN A 152 -6.96 11.50 6.76
N ARG A 153 -6.33 12.50 6.16
CA ARG A 153 -4.95 12.40 5.66
C ARG A 153 -3.96 12.15 6.80
N SER A 154 -4.03 12.95 7.87
CA SER A 154 -3.10 12.87 9.01
C SER A 154 -3.20 11.52 9.73
N ILE A 155 -4.41 11.10 10.09
CA ILE A 155 -4.63 9.84 10.79
C ILE A 155 -4.40 8.66 9.84
N GLY A 156 -4.89 8.73 8.59
CA GLY A 156 -4.69 7.70 7.58
C GLY A 156 -3.22 7.43 7.30
N SER A 157 -2.37 8.47 7.26
CA SER A 157 -0.92 8.30 7.14
C SER A 157 -0.30 7.70 8.41
N ARG A 158 -0.76 8.11 9.60
CA ARG A 158 -0.25 7.61 10.88
C ARG A 158 -0.55 6.13 11.11
N ILE A 159 -1.72 5.65 10.68
CA ILE A 159 -2.13 4.23 10.82
C ILE A 159 -1.89 3.41 9.55
N GLY A 160 -1.26 3.97 8.50
CA GLY A 160 -0.99 3.28 7.24
C GLY A 160 -2.26 2.87 6.47
N SER A 161 -3.39 3.61 6.60
CA SER A 161 -4.66 3.23 5.96
C SER A 161 -4.84 3.83 4.58
N VAL A 162 -4.92 2.98 3.56
CA VAL A 162 -5.26 3.38 2.18
C VAL A 162 -6.72 3.83 2.06
N ALA A 163 -7.66 3.20 2.78
CA ALA A 163 -9.07 3.59 2.78
C ALA A 163 -9.26 5.02 3.32
N MET A 164 -8.60 5.38 4.43
CA MET A 164 -8.66 6.73 4.97
C MET A 164 -7.96 7.76 4.06
N LYS A 165 -6.87 7.38 3.39
CA LYS A 165 -6.23 8.25 2.38
C LYS A 165 -7.18 8.51 1.20
N ALA A 166 -7.90 7.50 0.72
CA ALA A 166 -8.92 7.67 -0.32
C ALA A 166 -10.05 8.61 0.14
N THR A 167 -10.57 8.44 1.37
CA THR A 167 -11.58 9.35 1.95
C THR A 167 -11.04 10.78 2.14
N ALA A 168 -9.73 10.95 2.39
CA ALA A 168 -9.12 12.27 2.43
C ALA A 168 -9.09 12.94 1.05
N ILE A 169 -8.80 12.17 -0.01
CA ILE A 169 -8.83 12.64 -1.41
C ILE A 169 -10.27 13.02 -1.81
N ASP A 170 -11.26 12.23 -1.44
CA ASP A 170 -12.69 12.51 -1.62
C ASP A 170 -13.06 13.88 -1.03
N SER A 171 -12.80 14.08 0.28
CA SER A 171 -13.06 15.36 0.96
C SER A 171 -12.27 16.54 0.37
N LEU A 172 -11.04 16.31 -0.10
CA LEU A 172 -10.23 17.33 -0.78
C LEU A 172 -10.81 17.71 -2.14
N SER A 173 -11.29 16.74 -2.90
CA SER A 173 -11.95 16.93 -4.19
C SER A 173 -13.20 17.81 -4.06
N ASP A 174 -14.02 17.51 -3.06
CA ASP A 174 -15.21 18.30 -2.74
C ASP A 174 -14.87 19.74 -2.33
N MET A 175 -13.85 19.91 -1.49
CA MET A 175 -13.36 21.22 -1.09
C MET A 175 -12.91 22.04 -2.31
N ILE A 176 -12.13 21.44 -3.21
CA ILE A 176 -11.64 22.10 -4.43
C ILE A 176 -12.80 22.45 -5.35
N ALA A 177 -13.72 21.53 -5.62
CA ALA A 177 -14.89 21.76 -6.43
C ALA A 177 -15.74 22.91 -5.89
N THR A 178 -16.05 22.90 -4.59
CA THR A 178 -16.81 23.96 -3.93
C THR A 178 -16.07 25.32 -3.95
N THR A 179 -14.74 25.31 -3.80
CA THR A 179 -13.91 26.53 -3.87
C THR A 179 -13.96 27.15 -5.27
N VAL A 180 -13.89 26.33 -6.31
CA VAL A 180 -14.00 26.82 -7.71
C VAL A 180 -15.38 27.38 -8.00
N VAL A 181 -16.43 26.75 -7.52
CA VAL A 181 -17.80 27.29 -7.61
C VAL A 181 -17.89 28.66 -6.90
N LEU A 182 -17.32 28.78 -5.70
CA LEU A 182 -17.29 30.06 -4.97
C LEU A 182 -16.53 31.15 -5.73
N ILE A 183 -15.34 30.83 -6.26
CA ILE A 183 -14.54 31.78 -7.06
C ILE A 183 -15.31 32.17 -8.34
N GLY A 184 -15.86 31.20 -9.05
CA GLY A 184 -16.67 31.42 -10.25
C GLY A 184 -17.87 32.36 -9.99
N THR A 185 -18.55 32.14 -8.86
CA THR A 185 -19.67 32.99 -8.40
C THR A 185 -19.19 34.43 -8.13
N ILE A 186 -18.07 34.63 -7.44
CA ILE A 186 -17.52 35.96 -7.14
C ILE A 186 -17.07 36.68 -8.42
N VAL A 187 -16.35 35.96 -9.31
CA VAL A 187 -15.87 36.52 -10.59
C VAL A 187 -17.06 36.93 -11.47
N SER A 188 -18.07 36.08 -11.58
CA SER A 188 -19.27 36.36 -12.35
C SER A 188 -20.03 37.57 -11.80
N ALA A 189 -20.14 37.70 -10.48
CA ALA A 189 -20.74 38.88 -9.82
C ALA A 189 -19.97 40.17 -10.08
N ALA A 190 -18.63 40.12 -10.13
CA ALA A 190 -17.77 41.28 -10.28
C ALA A 190 -17.56 41.70 -11.74
N SER A 191 -17.48 40.76 -12.68
CA SER A 191 -17.11 41.01 -14.08
C SER A 191 -18.20 40.73 -15.10
N GLY A 192 -19.26 40.02 -14.71
CA GLY A 192 -20.29 39.54 -15.64
C GLY A 192 -19.82 38.36 -16.52
N ILE A 193 -18.59 37.90 -16.36
CA ILE A 193 -18.03 36.81 -17.17
C ILE A 193 -18.30 35.46 -16.46
N ILE A 194 -18.96 34.54 -17.15
CA ILE A 194 -19.25 33.20 -16.63
C ILE A 194 -18.11 32.27 -17.01
N ILE A 195 -17.26 31.92 -16.03
CA ILE A 195 -16.08 31.03 -16.22
C ILE A 195 -16.27 29.66 -15.55
N ASP A 196 -17.38 29.45 -14.86
CA ASP A 196 -17.67 28.28 -14.02
C ASP A 196 -17.48 26.96 -14.79
N GLY A 197 -18.00 26.85 -16.01
CA GLY A 197 -17.86 25.64 -16.82
C GLY A 197 -16.41 25.28 -17.15
N TYR A 198 -15.57 26.26 -17.50
CA TYR A 198 -14.16 26.00 -17.83
C TYR A 198 -13.36 25.58 -16.62
N CYS A 199 -13.54 26.26 -15.50
CA CYS A 199 -12.89 25.91 -14.24
C CYS A 199 -13.36 24.53 -13.75
N GLY A 200 -14.65 24.22 -13.89
CA GLY A 200 -15.21 22.93 -13.51
C GLY A 200 -14.64 21.77 -14.32
N VAL A 201 -14.37 21.93 -15.62
CA VAL A 201 -13.68 20.90 -16.44
C VAL A 201 -12.28 20.64 -15.91
N LEU A 202 -11.48 21.68 -15.62
CA LEU A 202 -10.11 21.53 -15.11
C LEU A 202 -10.10 20.80 -13.75
N VAL A 203 -11.00 21.18 -12.85
CA VAL A 203 -11.13 20.51 -11.54
C VAL A 203 -11.61 19.07 -11.69
N GLY A 204 -12.59 18.83 -12.56
CA GLY A 204 -13.10 17.48 -12.81
C GLY A 204 -12.01 16.55 -13.37
N MET A 205 -11.15 17.04 -14.27
CA MET A 205 -9.98 16.27 -14.75
C MET A 205 -8.98 15.99 -13.63
N PHE A 206 -8.73 16.96 -12.75
CA PHE A 206 -7.87 16.75 -11.58
C PHE A 206 -8.46 15.69 -10.63
N ILE A 207 -9.77 15.71 -10.37
CA ILE A 207 -10.47 14.73 -9.55
C ILE A 207 -10.40 13.33 -10.17
N LEU A 208 -10.62 13.21 -11.49
CA LEU A 208 -10.47 11.94 -12.22
C LEU A 208 -9.07 11.36 -12.06
N TYR A 209 -8.05 12.19 -12.25
CA TYR A 209 -6.66 11.76 -12.06
C TYR A 209 -6.39 11.29 -10.61
N SER A 210 -6.83 12.09 -9.62
CA SER A 210 -6.65 11.76 -8.19
C SER A 210 -7.37 10.47 -7.80
N GLY A 211 -8.60 10.26 -8.30
CA GLY A 211 -9.36 9.04 -8.08
C GLY A 211 -8.70 7.81 -8.71
N PHE A 212 -8.13 7.96 -9.91
CA PHE A 212 -7.38 6.88 -10.57
C PHE A 212 -6.11 6.51 -9.79
N VAL A 213 -5.34 7.50 -9.32
CA VAL A 213 -4.16 7.26 -8.47
C VAL A 213 -4.57 6.55 -7.18
N ALA A 214 -5.63 7.02 -6.51
CA ALA A 214 -6.13 6.37 -5.29
C ALA A 214 -6.58 4.93 -5.53
N ALA A 215 -7.24 4.64 -6.67
CA ALA A 215 -7.61 3.28 -7.05
C ALA A 215 -6.38 2.39 -7.27
N LYS A 216 -5.35 2.89 -7.96
CA LYS A 216 -4.09 2.19 -8.15
C LYS A 216 -3.42 1.85 -6.82
N ASP A 217 -3.37 2.80 -5.88
CA ASP A 217 -2.76 2.62 -4.56
C ASP A 217 -3.51 1.59 -3.70
N THR A 218 -4.83 1.42 -3.92
CA THR A 218 -5.62 0.40 -3.22
C THR A 218 -5.57 -0.97 -3.87
N ILE A 219 -5.37 -1.05 -5.19
CA ILE A 219 -5.23 -2.31 -5.92
C ILE A 219 -3.84 -2.91 -5.72
N SER A 220 -2.79 -2.09 -5.65
CA SER A 220 -1.40 -2.56 -5.55
C SER A 220 -1.17 -3.56 -4.40
N PRO A 221 -1.63 -3.31 -3.15
CA PRO A 221 -1.52 -4.29 -2.07
C PRO A 221 -2.32 -5.57 -2.29
N LEU A 222 -3.42 -5.51 -3.06
CA LEU A 222 -4.24 -6.70 -3.39
C LEU A 222 -3.53 -7.61 -4.39
N LEU A 223 -2.80 -7.02 -5.35
CA LEU A 223 -2.00 -7.74 -6.34
C LEU A 223 -0.70 -8.32 -5.76
N GLY A 224 -0.23 -7.80 -4.61
CA GLY A 224 1.05 -8.12 -4.03
C GLY A 224 2.10 -7.08 -4.41
N GLN A 225 2.34 -6.14 -3.53
CA GLN A 225 3.44 -5.16 -3.65
C GLN A 225 4.66 -5.64 -2.88
N PRO A 226 5.88 -5.22 -3.26
CA PRO A 226 7.07 -5.47 -2.47
C PRO A 226 6.90 -5.01 -1.02
N PRO A 227 7.51 -5.71 -0.04
CA PRO A 227 7.50 -5.27 1.35
C PRO A 227 8.24 -3.93 1.52
N GLU A 228 7.92 -3.22 2.59
CA GLU A 228 8.64 -1.99 2.94
C GLU A 228 10.10 -2.34 3.29
N PRO A 229 11.10 -1.56 2.81
CA PRO A 229 12.52 -1.83 3.06
C PRO A 229 12.86 -1.95 4.55
N GLU A 230 12.20 -1.15 5.39
CA GLU A 230 12.36 -1.18 6.84
C GLU A 230 11.94 -2.52 7.45
N LEU A 231 10.88 -3.14 6.94
CA LEU A 231 10.44 -4.46 7.38
C LEU A 231 11.46 -5.54 7.01
N VAL A 232 11.98 -5.47 5.78
CA VAL A 232 13.02 -6.39 5.29
C VAL A 232 14.27 -6.29 6.15
N GLN A 233 14.71 -5.08 6.47
CA GLN A 233 15.86 -4.86 7.33
C GLN A 233 15.64 -5.41 8.73
N GLN A 234 14.48 -5.20 9.33
CA GLN A 234 14.15 -5.76 10.65
C GLN A 234 14.14 -7.29 10.66
N ILE A 235 13.64 -7.92 9.57
CA ILE A 235 13.69 -9.38 9.42
C ILE A 235 15.14 -9.84 9.37
N ASN A 236 15.96 -9.24 8.52
CA ASN A 236 17.37 -9.56 8.36
C ASN A 236 18.15 -9.40 9.68
N ASP A 237 17.94 -8.28 10.39
CA ASP A 237 18.60 -8.00 11.66
C ASP A 237 18.25 -9.04 12.72
N ILE A 238 16.99 -9.51 12.77
CA ILE A 238 16.59 -10.55 13.71
C ILE A 238 17.20 -11.90 13.33
N VAL A 239 17.07 -12.33 12.09
CA VAL A 239 17.48 -13.66 11.65
C VAL A 239 19.00 -13.81 11.69
N LEU A 240 19.75 -12.81 11.21
CA LEU A 240 21.21 -12.80 11.20
C LEU A 240 21.83 -12.53 12.59
N SER A 241 21.04 -12.22 13.60
CA SER A 241 21.56 -12.06 14.97
C SER A 241 21.92 -13.40 15.66
N TYR A 242 21.57 -14.50 15.05
CA TYR A 242 21.83 -15.85 15.59
C TYR A 242 23.09 -16.47 14.96
N ASP A 243 24.04 -16.90 15.79
CA ASP A 243 25.35 -17.41 15.36
C ASP A 243 25.28 -18.62 14.41
N ASN A 244 24.18 -19.39 14.46
CA ASN A 244 23.96 -20.56 13.61
C ASN A 244 23.38 -20.22 12.23
N VAL A 245 23.09 -18.95 11.94
CA VAL A 245 22.60 -18.49 10.63
C VAL A 245 23.72 -17.76 9.92
N ILE A 246 24.05 -18.24 8.73
CA ILE A 246 25.15 -17.73 7.91
C ILE A 246 24.67 -16.69 6.89
N GLY A 247 23.46 -16.92 6.35
CA GLY A 247 22.87 -16.08 5.31
C GLY A 247 21.36 -16.23 5.25
N ILE A 248 20.72 -15.32 4.50
CA ILE A 248 19.27 -15.33 4.22
C ILE A 248 19.09 -15.11 2.74
N HIS A 249 18.15 -15.84 2.14
CA HIS A 249 17.71 -15.64 0.76
C HIS A 249 16.22 -15.98 0.60
N ASP A 250 15.64 -15.76 -0.56
CA ASP A 250 14.26 -16.07 -0.94
C ASP A 250 13.21 -15.54 0.03
N LEU A 251 13.42 -14.31 0.50
CA LEU A 251 12.45 -13.66 1.37
C LEU A 251 11.17 -13.30 0.59
N ILE A 252 10.07 -13.96 0.92
CA ILE A 252 8.75 -13.69 0.41
C ILE A 252 7.85 -13.17 1.53
N VAL A 253 7.19 -12.04 1.28
CA VAL A 253 6.29 -11.41 2.25
C VAL A 253 4.90 -11.30 1.65
N HIS A 254 3.94 -12.03 2.22
CA HIS A 254 2.54 -11.96 1.84
C HIS A 254 1.75 -11.07 2.79
N ASN A 255 1.13 -10.02 2.26
CA ASN A 255 0.29 -9.12 3.03
C ASN A 255 -1.19 -9.49 2.86
N TYR A 256 -1.82 -9.95 3.95
CA TYR A 256 -3.26 -10.23 4.02
C TYR A 256 -4.07 -9.10 4.66
N GLY A 257 -3.50 -7.92 4.68
CA GLY A 257 -4.09 -6.73 5.28
C GLY A 257 -3.33 -6.32 6.55
N PRO A 258 -3.66 -5.16 7.11
CA PRO A 258 -2.95 -4.59 8.23
C PRO A 258 -2.86 -5.53 9.43
N GLY A 259 -1.63 -5.74 9.92
CA GLY A 259 -1.34 -6.63 11.04
C GLY A 259 -1.46 -8.12 10.74
N ARG A 260 -1.45 -8.52 9.46
CA ARG A 260 -1.52 -9.93 9.01
C ARG A 260 -0.54 -10.17 7.89
N THR A 261 0.68 -10.48 8.26
CA THR A 261 1.78 -10.74 7.35
C THR A 261 2.24 -12.20 7.51
N LEU A 262 2.41 -12.88 6.39
CA LEU A 262 3.05 -14.18 6.30
C LEU A 262 4.41 -14.00 5.62
N ILE A 263 5.43 -14.61 6.21
CA ILE A 263 6.81 -14.54 5.75
C ILE A 263 7.29 -15.94 5.50
N SER A 264 7.89 -16.18 4.33
CA SER A 264 8.73 -17.32 4.11
C SER A 264 10.11 -16.83 3.69
N LEU A 265 11.15 -17.49 4.21
CA LEU A 265 12.52 -17.20 3.86
C LEU A 265 13.37 -18.47 3.99
N HIS A 266 14.52 -18.46 3.37
CA HIS A 266 15.54 -19.48 3.50
C HIS A 266 16.68 -18.96 4.39
N ALA A 267 17.15 -19.80 5.29
CA ALA A 267 18.27 -19.51 6.17
C ALA A 267 19.41 -20.53 5.91
N GLU A 268 20.55 -20.02 5.49
CA GLU A 268 21.76 -20.83 5.36
C GLU A 268 22.29 -21.20 6.73
N VAL A 269 22.48 -22.50 6.98
CA VAL A 269 23.00 -23.04 8.25
C VAL A 269 24.19 -23.95 7.99
N PRO A 270 25.14 -24.16 8.96
CA PRO A 270 26.26 -25.07 8.79
C PRO A 270 25.82 -26.53 8.53
N ALA A 271 26.25 -27.12 7.42
CA ALA A 271 25.89 -28.50 7.03
C ALA A 271 26.45 -29.58 8.03
N ASP A 272 27.50 -29.25 8.75
CA ASP A 272 28.11 -30.09 9.78
C ASP A 272 27.55 -29.85 11.19
N GLY A 273 26.58 -28.93 11.33
CA GLY A 273 25.92 -28.65 12.61
C GLY A 273 24.98 -29.75 13.09
N ASN A 274 24.67 -29.75 14.39
CA ASN A 274 23.66 -30.65 14.93
C ASN A 274 22.26 -30.22 14.47
N ILE A 275 21.58 -31.05 13.69
CA ILE A 275 20.27 -30.74 13.09
C ILE A 275 19.20 -30.35 14.13
N ILE A 276 19.22 -30.96 15.34
CA ILE A 276 18.24 -30.65 16.39
C ILE A 276 18.51 -29.25 16.95
N THR A 277 19.80 -28.91 17.17
CA THR A 277 20.17 -27.57 17.65
C THR A 277 19.86 -26.49 16.60
N LEU A 278 20.14 -26.78 15.33
CA LEU A 278 19.82 -25.87 14.24
C LEU A 278 18.33 -25.64 14.13
N HIS A 279 17.53 -26.70 14.19
CA HIS A 279 16.07 -26.62 14.16
C HIS A 279 15.52 -25.81 15.35
N ASP A 280 16.04 -26.00 16.55
CA ASP A 280 15.64 -25.24 17.75
C ASP A 280 15.99 -23.73 17.60
N THR A 281 17.11 -23.43 16.95
CA THR A 281 17.47 -22.05 16.59
C THR A 281 16.43 -21.44 15.62
N ILE A 282 16.06 -22.16 14.56
CA ILE A 282 15.05 -21.70 13.58
C ILE A 282 13.69 -21.48 14.27
N ASP A 283 13.23 -22.41 15.07
CA ASP A 283 11.98 -22.29 15.85
C ASP A 283 11.99 -21.02 16.74
N THR A 284 13.14 -20.77 17.38
CA THR A 284 13.32 -19.58 18.22
C THR A 284 13.22 -18.30 17.38
N ILE A 285 13.83 -18.26 16.19
CA ILE A 285 13.76 -17.13 15.25
C ILE A 285 12.32 -16.90 14.80
N GLU A 286 11.59 -17.96 14.40
CA GLU A 286 10.18 -17.84 13.98
C GLU A 286 9.30 -17.27 15.11
N HIS A 287 9.53 -17.70 16.35
CA HIS A 287 8.84 -17.16 17.52
C HIS A 287 9.20 -15.69 17.79
N GLU A 288 10.46 -15.31 17.60
CA GLU A 288 10.90 -13.92 17.77
C GLU A 288 10.32 -13.00 16.72
N LEU A 289 10.34 -13.40 15.45
CA LEU A 289 9.69 -12.67 14.34
C LEU A 289 8.21 -12.47 14.63
N ARG A 290 7.50 -13.53 15.09
CA ARG A 290 6.08 -13.42 15.48
C ARG A 290 5.87 -12.41 16.60
N ARG A 291 6.72 -12.41 17.61
CA ARG A 291 6.59 -11.53 18.77
C ARG A 291 6.92 -10.09 18.46
N LYS A 292 8.00 -9.84 17.68
CA LYS A 292 8.50 -8.49 17.41
C LYS A 292 7.78 -7.81 16.25
N LEU A 293 7.48 -8.58 15.18
CA LEU A 293 6.93 -8.03 13.92
C LEU A 293 5.45 -8.38 13.70
N ASN A 294 4.83 -9.12 14.63
CA ASN A 294 3.43 -9.57 14.53
C ASN A 294 3.13 -10.27 13.19
N CYS A 295 4.05 -11.13 12.73
CA CYS A 295 3.93 -11.91 11.51
C CYS A 295 3.96 -13.41 11.80
N ASN A 296 3.47 -14.22 10.85
CA ASN A 296 3.73 -15.66 10.85
C ASN A 296 4.89 -15.92 9.90
N ALA A 297 6.00 -16.44 10.42
CA ALA A 297 7.16 -16.80 9.63
C ALA A 297 7.29 -18.32 9.50
N VAL A 298 7.75 -18.77 8.34
CA VAL A 298 8.22 -20.13 8.08
C VAL A 298 9.61 -20.01 7.46
N ILE A 299 10.59 -20.68 8.08
CA ILE A 299 11.99 -20.60 7.66
C ILE A 299 12.43 -21.98 7.17
N HIS A 300 12.83 -22.03 5.89
CA HIS A 300 13.49 -23.20 5.34
C HIS A 300 14.97 -23.20 5.72
N MET A 301 15.49 -24.33 6.19
CA MET A 301 16.91 -24.47 6.48
C MET A 301 17.67 -24.99 5.26
N ASP A 302 18.67 -24.23 4.80
CA ASP A 302 19.58 -24.65 3.73
C ASP A 302 20.96 -24.96 4.30
N PRO A 303 21.33 -26.27 4.39
CA PRO A 303 22.64 -26.64 4.86
C PRO A 303 23.74 -26.29 3.86
N VAL A 304 24.64 -25.36 4.21
CA VAL A 304 25.77 -24.96 3.39
C VAL A 304 27.09 -25.47 3.97
N SER A 305 28.01 -25.84 3.09
CA SER A 305 29.34 -26.27 3.52
C SER A 305 30.18 -25.07 3.98
N THR A 306 30.62 -25.12 5.22
CA THR A 306 31.49 -24.09 5.84
C THR A 306 32.92 -24.56 6.03
N SER A 307 33.19 -25.83 5.83
CA SER A 307 34.47 -26.46 6.14
C SER A 307 35.16 -27.13 4.97
N ASP A 308 34.46 -27.41 3.86
CA ASP A 308 35.07 -28.02 2.66
C ASP A 308 35.84 -26.99 1.83
N PRO A 309 37.20 -27.08 1.77
CA PRO A 309 38.01 -26.07 1.06
C PRO A 309 37.72 -25.97 -0.45
N GLU A 310 37.34 -27.11 -1.05
CA GLU A 310 37.03 -27.15 -2.50
C GLU A 310 35.74 -26.38 -2.80
N THR A 311 34.69 -26.64 -2.02
CA THR A 311 33.43 -25.91 -2.15
C THR A 311 33.60 -24.42 -1.92
N LEU A 312 34.34 -24.03 -0.88
CA LEU A 312 34.60 -22.61 -0.56
C LEU A 312 35.43 -21.91 -1.64
N SER A 313 36.47 -22.59 -2.17
CA SER A 313 37.30 -22.05 -3.25
C SER A 313 36.50 -21.84 -4.53
N LEU A 314 35.65 -22.80 -4.89
CA LEU A 314 34.83 -22.70 -6.09
C LEU A 314 33.69 -21.65 -5.92
N LYS A 315 33.10 -21.56 -4.72
CA LYS A 315 32.12 -20.50 -4.41
C LYS A 315 32.73 -19.10 -4.61
N ALA A 316 33.95 -18.90 -4.10
CA ALA A 316 34.67 -17.64 -4.28
C ALA A 316 35.02 -17.33 -5.76
N GLU A 317 35.41 -18.36 -6.53
CA GLU A 317 35.69 -18.24 -7.95
C GLU A 317 34.44 -17.84 -8.75
N VAL A 318 33.33 -18.52 -8.52
CA VAL A 318 32.04 -18.26 -9.19
C VAL A 318 31.50 -16.86 -8.80
N SER A 319 31.62 -16.47 -7.54
CA SER A 319 31.31 -15.12 -7.08
C SER A 319 32.12 -14.05 -7.84
N GLY A 320 33.42 -14.32 -8.03
CA GLY A 320 34.28 -13.43 -8.81
C GLY A 320 33.90 -13.36 -10.29
N TYR A 321 33.30 -14.41 -10.86
CA TYR A 321 32.76 -14.38 -12.22
C TYR A 321 31.49 -13.51 -12.32
N LEU A 322 30.60 -13.61 -11.33
CA LEU A 322 29.40 -12.76 -11.24
C LEU A 322 29.76 -11.28 -11.12
N ASP A 323 30.69 -10.93 -10.21
CA ASP A 323 31.16 -9.57 -10.01
C ASP A 323 31.78 -8.94 -11.26
N GLN A 324 32.45 -9.77 -12.09
CA GLN A 324 33.01 -9.34 -13.39
C GLN A 324 31.94 -9.12 -14.46
N ILE A 325 30.79 -9.77 -14.35
CA ILE A 325 29.66 -9.55 -15.27
C ILE A 325 28.93 -8.29 -14.83
N ASP A 326 28.47 -8.23 -13.60
CA ASP A 326 27.84 -7.06 -13.00
C ASP A 326 27.83 -7.22 -11.45
N PRO A 327 28.32 -6.26 -10.67
CA PRO A 327 28.26 -6.29 -9.21
C PRO A 327 26.83 -6.36 -8.60
N LYS A 328 25.81 -6.18 -9.42
CA LYS A 328 24.40 -6.33 -8.98
C LYS A 328 23.93 -7.78 -8.97
N LEU A 329 24.67 -8.68 -9.56
CA LEU A 329 24.40 -10.10 -9.54
C LEU A 329 24.96 -10.70 -8.26
N SER A 330 24.19 -11.59 -7.62
CA SER A 330 24.63 -12.33 -6.46
C SER A 330 24.24 -13.80 -6.59
N MET A 331 24.77 -14.66 -5.73
CA MET A 331 24.40 -16.06 -5.69
C MET A 331 24.19 -16.55 -4.27
N HIS A 332 23.35 -17.57 -4.12
CA HIS A 332 23.09 -18.28 -2.88
C HIS A 332 22.92 -19.79 -3.13
N ASP A 333 22.70 -20.56 -2.07
CA ASP A 333 22.52 -22.03 -2.09
C ASP A 333 23.62 -22.79 -2.85
N PHE A 334 24.88 -22.32 -2.74
CA PHE A 334 26.01 -22.89 -3.46
C PHE A 334 26.43 -24.23 -2.88
N ARG A 335 26.37 -25.29 -3.70
CA ARG A 335 26.76 -26.64 -3.30
C ARG A 335 27.40 -27.43 -4.45
N ILE A 336 28.23 -28.40 -4.09
CA ILE A 336 28.88 -29.33 -5.04
C ILE A 336 28.39 -30.73 -4.78
N VAL A 337 27.98 -31.43 -5.81
CA VAL A 337 27.61 -32.85 -5.74
C VAL A 337 28.54 -33.64 -6.65
N LYS A 338 29.48 -34.38 -6.03
CA LYS A 338 30.47 -35.20 -6.72
C LYS A 338 29.85 -36.50 -7.18
N GLY A 339 29.87 -36.76 -8.49
CA GLY A 339 29.48 -38.00 -9.09
C GLY A 339 30.70 -38.82 -9.59
N PRO A 340 30.50 -40.08 -10.04
CA PRO A 340 31.61 -40.94 -10.50
C PRO A 340 32.21 -40.49 -11.84
N THR A 341 31.50 -39.70 -12.64
CA THR A 341 31.91 -39.26 -13.98
C THR A 341 32.02 -37.74 -14.13
N HIS A 342 31.33 -36.99 -13.28
CA HIS A 342 31.29 -35.53 -13.34
C HIS A 342 30.89 -34.98 -11.96
N THR A 343 31.13 -33.68 -11.76
CA THR A 343 30.70 -32.95 -10.59
C THR A 343 29.62 -31.94 -10.98
N ASN A 344 28.50 -31.96 -10.28
CA ASN A 344 27.47 -30.92 -10.40
C ASN A 344 27.78 -29.76 -9.47
N VAL A 345 27.76 -28.56 -10.01
CA VAL A 345 27.84 -27.28 -9.29
C VAL A 345 26.46 -26.66 -9.31
N ILE A 346 25.82 -26.60 -8.18
CA ILE A 346 24.42 -26.20 -8.02
C ILE A 346 24.42 -24.88 -7.22
N PHE A 347 23.75 -23.89 -7.76
CA PHE A 347 23.57 -22.59 -7.11
C PHE A 347 22.51 -21.77 -7.80
N ASP A 348 21.95 -20.80 -7.09
CA ASP A 348 20.96 -19.88 -7.60
C ASP A 348 21.57 -18.50 -7.79
N ILE A 349 21.14 -17.79 -8.86
CA ILE A 349 21.63 -16.47 -9.22
C ILE A 349 20.48 -15.47 -9.05
N VAL A 350 20.74 -14.43 -8.29
CA VAL A 350 19.79 -13.32 -8.15
C VAL A 350 20.03 -12.29 -9.24
N ILE A 351 19.02 -12.10 -10.09
CA ILE A 351 19.05 -11.12 -11.20
C ILE A 351 17.96 -10.07 -10.98
N PRO A 352 18.26 -8.77 -11.03
CA PRO A 352 17.24 -7.71 -10.95
C PRO A 352 16.15 -7.84 -12.03
N TYR A 353 14.89 -7.44 -11.74
CA TYR A 353 13.80 -7.51 -12.72
C TYR A 353 14.07 -6.74 -14.00
N ASP A 354 14.69 -5.56 -13.91
CA ASP A 354 14.98 -4.68 -15.07
C ASP A 354 16.40 -4.89 -15.60
N TYR A 355 16.96 -6.09 -15.45
CA TYR A 355 18.31 -6.39 -15.94
C TYR A 355 18.36 -6.40 -17.48
N PRO A 356 19.32 -5.71 -18.12
CA PRO A 356 19.33 -5.48 -19.57
C PRO A 356 19.67 -6.72 -20.41
N VAL A 357 20.23 -7.75 -19.77
CA VAL A 357 20.63 -9.01 -20.42
C VAL A 357 19.64 -10.11 -20.01
N SER A 358 19.33 -11.03 -20.93
CA SER A 358 18.43 -12.13 -20.61
C SER A 358 19.02 -13.09 -19.58
N ASP A 359 18.16 -13.69 -18.76
CA ASP A 359 18.57 -14.65 -17.73
C ASP A 359 19.40 -15.78 -18.34
N GLN A 360 19.00 -16.27 -19.53
CA GLN A 360 19.71 -17.34 -20.24
C GLN A 360 21.13 -16.93 -20.65
N GLU A 361 21.34 -15.70 -21.12
CA GLU A 361 22.66 -15.22 -21.49
C GLU A 361 23.59 -15.10 -20.30
N VAL A 362 23.06 -14.70 -19.13
CA VAL A 362 23.82 -14.67 -17.86
C VAL A 362 24.22 -16.09 -17.47
N MET A 363 23.28 -17.04 -17.46
CA MET A 363 23.53 -18.45 -17.14
C MET A 363 24.57 -19.07 -18.08
N ASP A 364 24.45 -18.86 -19.40
CA ASP A 364 25.36 -19.38 -20.40
C ASP A 364 26.77 -18.81 -20.23
N SER A 365 26.89 -17.51 -19.90
CA SER A 365 28.16 -16.84 -19.64
C SER A 365 28.89 -17.45 -18.44
N ILE A 366 28.17 -17.69 -17.33
CA ILE A 366 28.75 -18.28 -16.12
C ILE A 366 29.11 -19.75 -16.36
N THR A 367 28.21 -20.52 -16.97
CA THR A 367 28.43 -21.92 -17.32
C THR A 367 29.71 -22.06 -18.16
N LYS A 368 29.87 -21.23 -19.19
CA LYS A 368 31.06 -21.26 -20.06
C LYS A 368 32.34 -20.94 -19.28
N ARG A 369 32.32 -20.01 -18.33
CA ARG A 369 33.49 -19.67 -17.51
C ARG A 369 33.87 -20.84 -16.61
N ILE A 370 32.88 -21.41 -15.88
CA ILE A 370 33.11 -22.58 -15.03
C ILE A 370 33.68 -23.75 -15.81
N GLN A 371 33.08 -24.11 -16.98
CA GLN A 371 33.54 -25.21 -17.84
C GLN A 371 34.92 -24.96 -18.46
N THR A 372 35.32 -23.71 -18.65
CA THR A 372 36.66 -23.35 -19.14
C THR A 372 37.71 -23.65 -18.09
N SER A 373 37.46 -23.37 -16.83
CA SER A 373 38.37 -23.65 -15.72
C SER A 373 38.28 -25.11 -15.24
N HIS A 374 37.08 -25.68 -15.28
CA HIS A 374 36.77 -27.01 -14.78
C HIS A 374 35.94 -27.83 -15.79
N PRO A 375 36.57 -28.48 -16.77
CA PRO A 375 35.85 -29.16 -17.90
C PRO A 375 34.88 -30.28 -17.48
N ASP A 376 35.13 -30.91 -16.33
CA ASP A 376 34.32 -32.00 -15.77
C ASP A 376 33.16 -31.51 -14.87
N PHE A 377 32.97 -30.18 -14.77
CA PHE A 377 31.91 -29.59 -13.94
C PHE A 377 30.71 -29.24 -14.80
N PHE A 378 29.53 -29.64 -14.32
CA PHE A 378 28.23 -29.32 -14.90
C PHE A 378 27.48 -28.38 -13.96
N THR A 379 26.99 -27.29 -14.51
CA THR A 379 26.25 -26.29 -13.75
C THR A 379 24.77 -26.62 -13.75
N VAL A 380 24.15 -26.50 -12.57
CA VAL A 380 22.71 -26.52 -12.36
C VAL A 380 22.40 -25.15 -11.73
N ILE A 381 21.89 -24.24 -12.54
CA ILE A 381 21.66 -22.85 -12.13
C ILE A 381 20.16 -22.57 -12.18
N GLU A 382 19.62 -22.08 -11.08
CA GLU A 382 18.29 -21.47 -11.02
C GLU A 382 18.42 -19.95 -10.97
N VAL A 383 17.42 -19.23 -11.50
CA VAL A 383 17.44 -17.77 -11.53
C VAL A 383 16.32 -17.22 -10.68
N ASP A 384 16.70 -16.48 -9.64
CA ASP A 384 15.78 -15.75 -8.80
C ASP A 384 15.72 -14.28 -9.19
N LYS A 385 14.53 -13.70 -9.06
CA LYS A 385 14.35 -12.26 -9.23
C LYS A 385 14.38 -11.55 -7.90
N ALA A 386 15.29 -10.58 -7.79
CA ALA A 386 15.34 -9.74 -6.58
C ALA A 386 14.00 -9.02 -6.38
N VAL A 387 13.21 -9.49 -5.42
CA VAL A 387 11.96 -8.84 -5.00
C VAL A 387 12.26 -7.63 -4.13
N VAL A 388 13.42 -7.65 -3.44
CA VAL A 388 13.90 -6.57 -2.57
C VAL A 388 15.38 -6.36 -2.88
N GLN A 389 15.76 -5.13 -3.20
CA GLN A 389 17.16 -4.72 -3.36
C GLN A 389 17.65 -4.05 -2.08
#